data_251a5735b46aa7ce9f9a76fa37251bb6
#
_entry.id   251a5735b46aa7ce9f9a76fa37251bb6
#
_cell.length_a   1.000
_cell.length_b   1.000
_cell.length_c   1.000
_cell.angle_alpha   90.00
_cell.angle_beta   90.00
_cell.angle_gamma   90.00
#
_symmetry.space_group_name_H-M   'P 1'
#
loop_
_entity.id
_entity.type
_entity.pdbx_description
1 polymer ?
#
loop_
_entity_poly.entity_id
_entity_poly.type
_entity_poly.pdbx_seq_one_letter_code
_entity_poly.pdbx_strand_id
1 'polypeptide(L)'
;MEAARWLRKDLRLGTATIESLAELCERCGQYILVTDLPGDGASAVDGDVAAAVVSLNGDPGRRRSTAAHELGHLILGDEYSTDIGISASRMDREAMIDAFAAELLLPVEAVRKAIRAKESTRSALVWLAAEYRTSWSLALRQARTAELITPTEEKSLRSCPPTLAEFRDSLGWSPQPDLNTIRIPPSFAHAVMTAYRKGQITGKRVLELMHGQLGSAADLPPRPEEDDAP
;
A
#
# COMPACT_ATOMS: atom_id res chain seq x y z
N MET A 1 -1.82 -7.91 14.14
CA MET A 1 -0.45 -7.41 14.43
C MET A 1 0.63 -8.48 14.29
N GLU A 2 0.46 -9.69 14.80
CA GLU A 2 1.47 -10.76 14.68
C GLU A 2 1.80 -11.12 13.23
N ALA A 3 0.78 -11.27 12.39
CA ALA A 3 0.98 -11.53 10.95
C ALA A 3 1.82 -10.44 10.25
N ALA A 4 1.61 -9.17 10.58
CA ALA A 4 2.42 -8.09 10.01
C ALA A 4 3.89 -8.16 10.49
N ARG A 5 4.13 -8.48 11.76
CA ARG A 5 5.48 -8.69 12.29
C ARG A 5 6.17 -9.89 11.65
N TRP A 6 5.42 -10.98 11.48
CA TRP A 6 5.90 -12.14 10.77
C TRP A 6 6.30 -11.78 9.32
N LEU A 7 5.43 -11.09 8.58
CA LEU A 7 5.69 -10.67 7.21
C LEU A 7 6.91 -9.73 7.14
N ARG A 8 7.01 -8.74 8.04
CA ARG A 8 8.18 -7.86 8.10
C ARG A 8 9.48 -8.62 8.41
N LYS A 9 9.41 -9.66 9.23
CA LYS A 9 10.56 -10.54 9.52
C LYS A 9 10.94 -11.37 8.30
N ASP A 10 9.98 -11.99 7.64
CA ASP A 10 10.16 -12.81 6.44
C ASP A 10 10.79 -12.00 5.31
N LEU A 11 10.29 -10.80 5.08
CA LEU A 11 10.82 -9.84 4.10
C LEU A 11 12.10 -9.12 4.56
N ARG A 12 12.63 -9.42 5.75
CA ARG A 12 13.83 -8.83 6.37
C ARG A 12 13.76 -7.31 6.52
N LEU A 13 12.59 -6.76 6.70
CA LEU A 13 12.36 -5.32 6.85
C LEU A 13 12.70 -4.80 8.26
N GLY A 14 12.57 -5.65 9.29
CA GLY A 14 12.70 -5.20 10.68
C GLY A 14 11.81 -4.00 10.98
N THR A 15 12.37 -2.90 11.46
CA THR A 15 11.66 -1.63 11.67
C THR A 15 11.87 -0.62 10.55
N ALA A 16 12.54 -0.96 9.45
CA ALA A 16 12.80 -0.04 8.34
C ALA A 16 11.50 0.40 7.62
N THR A 17 11.57 1.52 6.94
CA THR A 17 10.50 2.03 6.06
C THR A 17 10.29 1.13 4.85
N ILE A 18 9.09 1.14 4.30
CA ILE A 18 8.77 0.47 3.05
C ILE A 18 8.86 1.51 1.93
N GLU A 19 9.84 1.38 1.07
CA GLU A 19 10.05 2.36 -0.01
C GLU A 19 8.98 2.27 -1.09
N SER A 20 8.71 1.07 -1.59
CA SER A 20 7.66 0.80 -2.56
C SER A 20 6.68 -0.23 -2.01
N LEU A 21 5.48 0.22 -1.68
CA LEU A 21 4.44 -0.69 -1.19
C LEU A 21 3.90 -1.58 -2.33
N ALA A 22 3.86 -1.07 -3.56
CA ALA A 22 3.47 -1.88 -4.70
C ALA A 22 4.41 -3.06 -4.93
N GLU A 23 5.73 -2.84 -4.86
CA GLU A 23 6.71 -3.92 -4.98
C GLU A 23 6.63 -4.93 -3.82
N LEU A 24 6.35 -4.44 -2.60
CA LEU A 24 6.13 -5.32 -1.47
C LEU A 24 4.90 -6.21 -1.69
N CYS A 25 3.79 -5.65 -2.15
CA CYS A 25 2.58 -6.41 -2.45
C CYS A 25 2.82 -7.44 -3.56
N GLU A 26 3.53 -7.08 -4.64
CA GLU A 26 3.91 -8.05 -5.68
C GLU A 26 4.75 -9.22 -5.13
N ARG A 27 5.69 -8.94 -4.25
CA ARG A 27 6.48 -9.99 -3.58
C ARG A 27 5.63 -10.91 -2.70
N CYS A 28 4.48 -10.43 -2.23
CA CYS A 28 3.49 -11.21 -1.51
C CYS A 28 2.46 -11.89 -2.42
N GLY A 29 2.57 -11.74 -3.75
CA GLY A 29 1.66 -12.33 -4.73
C GLY A 29 0.43 -11.48 -5.05
N GLN A 30 0.37 -10.22 -4.58
CA GLN A 30 -0.74 -9.30 -4.87
C GLN A 30 -0.32 -8.19 -5.83
N TYR A 31 -0.98 -8.12 -6.97
CA TYR A 31 -0.79 -7.05 -7.94
C TYR A 31 -1.57 -5.80 -7.57
N ILE A 32 -0.91 -4.64 -7.45
CA ILE A 32 -1.55 -3.36 -7.14
C ILE A 32 -1.72 -2.51 -8.40
N LEU A 33 -2.97 -2.26 -8.79
CA LEU A 33 -3.32 -1.27 -9.79
C LEU A 33 -3.71 0.04 -9.09
N VAL A 34 -3.04 1.12 -9.42
CA VAL A 34 -3.41 2.47 -8.98
C VAL A 34 -4.16 3.16 -10.12
N THR A 35 -5.39 3.60 -9.88
CA THR A 35 -6.24 4.22 -10.90
C THR A 35 -7.25 5.17 -10.29
N ASP A 36 -7.91 5.97 -11.10
CA ASP A 36 -9.05 6.79 -10.66
C ASP A 36 -10.28 5.90 -10.55
N LEU A 37 -10.78 5.76 -9.32
CA LEU A 37 -12.01 4.99 -9.03
C LEU A 37 -12.79 5.63 -7.88
N PRO A 38 -14.11 5.45 -7.82
CA PRO A 38 -14.90 5.83 -6.66
C PRO A 38 -14.57 4.91 -5.48
N GLY A 39 -14.37 5.51 -4.29
CA GLY A 39 -13.97 4.77 -3.08
C GLY A 39 -12.46 4.76 -2.85
N ASP A 40 -12.00 3.96 -1.91
CA ASP A 40 -10.59 3.91 -1.50
C ASP A 40 -9.82 2.80 -2.23
N GLY A 41 -10.39 1.61 -2.29
CA GLY A 41 -9.78 0.45 -2.94
C GLY A 41 -10.68 -0.79 -2.84
N ALA A 42 -10.24 -1.84 -3.48
CA ALA A 42 -10.82 -3.18 -3.41
C ALA A 42 -9.81 -4.22 -3.84
N SER A 43 -9.93 -5.45 -3.37
CA SER A 43 -9.12 -6.58 -3.81
C SER A 43 -9.97 -7.78 -4.20
N ALA A 44 -9.36 -8.66 -5.01
CA ALA A 44 -9.95 -9.93 -5.42
C ALA A 44 -8.85 -10.97 -5.59
N VAL A 45 -9.23 -12.22 -5.38
CA VAL A 45 -8.38 -13.39 -5.63
C VAL A 45 -9.09 -14.27 -6.65
N ASP A 46 -8.35 -14.73 -7.65
CA ASP A 46 -8.82 -15.69 -8.65
C ASP A 46 -7.73 -16.75 -8.84
N GLY A 47 -7.98 -17.95 -8.31
CA GLY A 47 -6.99 -19.01 -8.25
C GLY A 47 -5.72 -18.58 -7.52
N ASP A 48 -4.59 -18.62 -8.20
CA ASP A 48 -3.28 -18.25 -7.65
C ASP A 48 -2.94 -16.74 -7.86
N VAL A 49 -3.87 -15.93 -8.36
CA VAL A 49 -3.64 -14.53 -8.68
C VAL A 49 -4.46 -13.65 -7.74
N ALA A 50 -3.78 -12.82 -6.98
CA ALA A 50 -4.40 -11.75 -6.19
C ALA A 50 -4.15 -10.39 -6.83
N ALA A 51 -5.19 -9.57 -6.88
CA ALA A 51 -5.10 -8.20 -7.38
C ALA A 51 -5.84 -7.23 -6.46
N ALA A 52 -5.31 -6.03 -6.33
CA ALA A 52 -6.00 -4.95 -5.65
C ALA A 52 -5.97 -3.67 -6.51
N VAL A 53 -7.03 -2.91 -6.41
CA VAL A 53 -7.11 -1.57 -6.98
C VAL A 53 -7.08 -0.55 -5.85
N VAL A 54 -6.34 0.53 -6.04
CA VAL A 54 -6.22 1.64 -5.07
C VAL A 54 -6.55 2.93 -5.77
N SER A 55 -7.42 3.73 -5.16
CA SER A 55 -7.81 5.02 -5.71
C SER A 55 -6.67 6.03 -5.67
N LEU A 56 -6.49 6.79 -6.76
CA LEU A 56 -5.62 7.98 -6.80
C LEU A 56 -6.15 9.11 -5.91
N ASN A 57 -7.43 9.09 -5.58
CA ASN A 57 -8.07 10.13 -4.80
C ASN A 57 -7.60 10.10 -3.33
N GLY A 58 -7.53 11.27 -2.72
CA GLY A 58 -7.20 11.41 -1.32
C GLY A 58 -5.71 11.54 -1.00
N ASP A 59 -5.42 11.49 0.27
CA ASP A 59 -4.09 11.69 0.86
C ASP A 59 -3.14 10.52 0.56
N PRO A 60 -1.85 10.79 0.24
CA PRO A 60 -0.87 9.73 -0.03
C PRO A 60 -0.73 8.68 1.08
N GLY A 61 -0.79 9.11 2.34
CA GLY A 61 -0.73 8.18 3.48
C GLY A 61 -1.97 7.30 3.56
N ARG A 62 -3.15 7.81 3.13
CA ARG A 62 -4.38 7.02 3.03
C ARG A 62 -4.27 5.96 1.94
N ARG A 63 -3.76 6.32 0.75
CA ARG A 63 -3.54 5.33 -0.33
C ARG A 63 -2.65 4.18 0.11
N ARG A 64 -1.56 4.49 0.83
CA ARG A 64 -0.70 3.44 1.40
C ARG A 64 -1.43 2.59 2.44
N SER A 65 -2.26 3.22 3.28
CA SER A 65 -3.08 2.48 4.25
C SER A 65 -4.06 1.55 3.54
N THR A 66 -4.71 2.01 2.47
CA THR A 66 -5.61 1.18 1.65
C THR A 66 -4.86 0.01 1.02
N ALA A 67 -3.73 0.24 0.35
CA ALA A 67 -2.95 -0.84 -0.25
C ALA A 67 -2.49 -1.89 0.78
N ALA A 68 -2.06 -1.45 1.96
CA ALA A 68 -1.68 -2.36 3.05
C ALA A 68 -2.89 -3.10 3.65
N HIS A 69 -4.07 -2.47 3.67
CA HIS A 69 -5.32 -3.08 4.09
C HIS A 69 -5.74 -4.19 3.10
N GLU A 70 -5.71 -3.92 1.79
CA GLU A 70 -6.00 -4.92 0.77
C GLU A 70 -5.01 -6.09 0.81
N LEU A 71 -3.74 -5.83 1.11
CA LEU A 71 -2.77 -6.90 1.37
C LEU A 71 -3.12 -7.70 2.63
N GLY A 72 -3.70 -7.03 3.62
CA GLY A 72 -4.18 -7.68 4.85
C GLY A 72 -5.26 -8.73 4.57
N HIS A 73 -6.21 -8.44 3.66
CA HIS A 73 -7.20 -9.42 3.22
C HIS A 73 -6.54 -10.67 2.65
N LEU A 74 -5.54 -10.53 1.78
CA LEU A 74 -4.81 -11.66 1.20
C LEU A 74 -4.04 -12.46 2.26
N ILE A 75 -3.25 -11.79 3.10
CA ILE A 75 -2.36 -12.45 4.07
C ILE A 75 -3.14 -13.14 5.20
N LEU A 76 -4.28 -12.59 5.60
CA LEU A 76 -5.10 -13.16 6.66
C LEU A 76 -6.11 -14.21 6.15
N GLY A 77 -6.14 -14.44 4.81
CA GLY A 77 -7.04 -15.41 4.20
C GLY A 77 -8.52 -15.02 4.31
N ASP A 78 -8.81 -13.73 4.40
CA ASP A 78 -10.16 -13.22 4.42
C ASP A 78 -10.67 -13.10 2.97
N GLU A 79 -10.80 -14.23 2.29
CA GLU A 79 -11.56 -14.29 1.06
C GLU A 79 -12.99 -13.81 1.39
N TYR A 80 -13.56 -12.99 0.51
CA TYR A 80 -14.95 -12.54 0.61
C TYR A 80 -15.86 -13.75 0.70
N SER A 81 -15.92 -14.37 1.87
CA SER A 81 -16.89 -15.42 2.14
C SER A 81 -18.26 -14.74 2.20
N THR A 82 -19.07 -15.07 1.21
CA THR A 82 -20.51 -14.74 1.12
C THR A 82 -21.34 -15.33 2.26
N ASP A 83 -20.70 -15.76 3.33
CA ASP A 83 -21.37 -16.25 4.53
C ASP A 83 -22.09 -15.10 5.25
N ILE A 84 -23.34 -14.96 4.87
CA ILE A 84 -24.37 -14.04 5.38
C ILE A 84 -24.68 -14.41 6.84
N GLY A 85 -23.72 -14.30 7.71
CA GLY A 85 -24.04 -14.83 9.01
C GLY A 85 -23.50 -14.17 10.25
N ILE A 86 -22.69 -13.10 10.21
CA ILE A 86 -22.39 -12.45 11.52
C ILE A 86 -21.74 -11.07 11.26
N SER A 87 -22.52 -10.00 11.38
CA SER A 87 -22.04 -8.62 11.30
C SER A 87 -20.98 -8.26 12.36
N ALA A 88 -21.03 -8.88 13.54
CA ALA A 88 -20.02 -8.71 14.58
C ALA A 88 -18.66 -9.30 14.16
N SER A 89 -18.63 -10.47 13.53
CA SER A 89 -17.38 -11.10 13.06
C SER A 89 -16.74 -10.33 11.92
N ARG A 90 -17.51 -9.63 11.09
CA ARG A 90 -16.99 -8.79 10.03
C ARG A 90 -16.26 -7.55 10.58
N MET A 91 -16.86 -6.87 11.56
CA MET A 91 -16.21 -5.72 12.21
C MET A 91 -14.91 -6.11 12.93
N ASP A 92 -14.86 -7.27 13.57
CA ASP A 92 -13.65 -7.77 14.23
C ASP A 92 -12.55 -8.11 13.20
N ARG A 93 -12.93 -8.66 12.05
CA ARG A 93 -11.99 -8.95 10.95
C ARG A 93 -11.42 -7.67 10.35
N GLU A 94 -12.26 -6.70 10.02
CA GLU A 94 -11.81 -5.39 9.52
C GLU A 94 -10.86 -4.71 10.51
N ALA A 95 -11.15 -4.79 11.81
CA ALA A 95 -10.25 -4.28 12.85
C ALA A 95 -8.90 -5.01 12.88
N MET A 96 -8.89 -6.32 12.63
CA MET A 96 -7.64 -7.10 12.52
C MET A 96 -6.83 -6.72 11.27
N ILE A 97 -7.49 -6.52 10.14
CA ILE A 97 -6.88 -6.08 8.88
C ILE A 97 -6.31 -4.68 9.05
N ASP A 98 -7.06 -3.78 9.64
CA ASP A 98 -6.59 -2.43 9.96
C ASP A 98 -5.38 -2.43 10.90
N ALA A 99 -5.37 -3.32 11.89
CA ALA A 99 -4.23 -3.48 12.80
C ALA A 99 -3.01 -4.10 12.07
N PHE A 100 -3.24 -5.01 11.13
CA PHE A 100 -2.20 -5.55 10.26
C PHE A 100 -1.58 -4.43 9.41
N ALA A 101 -2.41 -3.67 8.68
CA ALA A 101 -1.97 -2.58 7.82
C ALA A 101 -1.17 -1.53 8.59
N ALA A 102 -1.63 -1.15 9.78
CA ALA A 102 -0.96 -0.18 10.62
C ALA A 102 0.42 -0.68 11.10
N GLU A 103 0.53 -1.92 11.58
CA GLU A 103 1.79 -2.51 12.02
C GLU A 103 2.75 -2.78 10.86
N LEU A 104 2.22 -3.12 9.67
CA LEU A 104 3.02 -3.26 8.46
C LEU A 104 3.65 -1.94 8.04
N LEU A 105 2.88 -0.85 8.00
CA LEU A 105 3.35 0.46 7.55
C LEU A 105 4.20 1.19 8.58
N LEU A 106 3.83 1.13 9.86
CA LEU A 106 4.52 1.80 10.96
C LEU A 106 4.58 0.89 12.19
N PRO A 107 5.64 0.10 12.36
CA PRO A 107 5.74 -0.81 13.49
C PRO A 107 5.71 -0.08 14.83
N VAL A 108 4.99 -0.63 15.81
CA VAL A 108 4.95 -0.12 17.18
C VAL A 108 6.34 0.04 17.79
N GLU A 109 7.27 -0.87 17.47
CA GLU A 109 8.66 -0.78 17.92
C GLU A 109 9.40 0.44 17.37
N ALA A 110 9.13 0.83 16.13
CA ALA A 110 9.67 2.05 15.55
C ALA A 110 9.15 3.31 16.27
N VAL A 111 7.86 3.29 16.63
CA VAL A 111 7.23 4.39 17.40
C VAL A 111 7.89 4.51 18.78
N ARG A 112 8.10 3.40 19.50
CA ARG A 112 8.77 3.40 20.78
C ARG A 112 10.19 3.95 20.70
N LYS A 113 10.94 3.57 19.67
CA LYS A 113 12.30 4.08 19.45
C LYS A 113 12.31 5.58 19.19
N ALA A 114 11.44 6.05 18.30
CA ALA A 114 11.39 7.46 17.92
C ALA A 114 10.99 8.38 19.09
N ILE A 115 9.97 8.01 19.86
CA ILE A 115 9.53 8.82 21.02
C ILE A 115 10.59 8.89 22.12
N ARG A 116 11.41 7.86 22.28
CA ARG A 116 12.53 7.90 23.23
C ARG A 116 13.71 8.73 22.74
N ALA A 117 13.87 8.88 21.43
CA ALA A 117 15.03 9.54 20.82
C ALA A 117 14.81 11.02 20.51
N LYS A 118 13.58 11.47 20.44
CA LYS A 118 13.23 12.87 20.08
C LYS A 118 12.86 13.69 21.29
N GLU A 119 12.98 14.99 21.17
CA GLU A 119 12.75 15.97 22.26
C GLU A 119 11.29 16.02 22.75
N SER A 120 10.34 15.74 21.87
CA SER A 120 8.93 15.74 22.20
C SER A 120 8.17 14.64 21.47
N THR A 121 7.05 14.21 22.07
CA THR A 121 6.13 13.24 21.43
C THR A 121 5.62 13.75 20.08
N ARG A 122 5.29 15.05 19.97
CA ARG A 122 4.83 15.62 18.71
C ARG A 122 5.91 15.56 17.63
N SER A 123 7.13 15.99 17.93
CA SER A 123 8.23 15.96 16.95
C SER A 123 8.58 14.54 16.52
N ALA A 124 8.50 13.57 17.43
CA ALA A 124 8.67 12.16 17.10
C ALA A 124 7.58 11.66 16.13
N LEU A 125 6.32 12.00 16.40
CA LEU A 125 5.18 11.59 15.58
C LEU A 125 5.17 12.28 14.20
N VAL A 126 5.56 13.55 14.12
CA VAL A 126 5.74 14.25 12.84
C VAL A 126 6.82 13.57 12.01
N TRP A 127 7.98 13.29 12.61
CA TRP A 127 9.05 12.56 11.95
C TRP A 127 8.60 11.18 11.47
N LEU A 128 7.91 10.41 12.32
CA LEU A 128 7.39 9.08 11.96
C LEU A 128 6.39 9.14 10.79
N ALA A 129 5.44 10.06 10.83
CA ALA A 129 4.47 10.21 9.76
C ALA A 129 5.14 10.54 8.42
N ALA A 130 6.17 11.40 8.44
CA ALA A 130 6.94 11.78 7.29
C ALA A 130 7.84 10.64 6.77
N GLU A 131 8.66 10.06 7.64
CA GLU A 131 9.63 9.02 7.31
C GLU A 131 8.96 7.72 6.80
N TYR A 132 7.88 7.30 7.49
CA TYR A 132 7.12 6.11 7.11
C TYR A 132 6.03 6.40 6.07
N ARG A 133 5.88 7.66 5.66
CA ARG A 133 4.88 8.10 4.66
C ARG A 133 3.47 7.63 5.00
N THR A 134 3.10 7.74 6.27
CA THR A 134 1.78 7.37 6.80
C THR A 134 0.95 8.60 7.09
N SER A 135 -0.37 8.41 7.18
CA SER A 135 -1.25 9.48 7.63
C SER A 135 -0.99 9.83 9.10
N TRP A 136 -1.27 11.10 9.45
CA TRP A 136 -1.20 11.55 10.85
C TRP A 136 -2.05 10.67 11.78
N SER A 137 -3.25 10.30 11.32
CA SER A 137 -4.16 9.43 12.08
C SER A 137 -3.57 8.05 12.36
N LEU A 138 -2.82 7.49 11.42
CA LEU A 138 -2.16 6.20 11.61
C LEU A 138 -1.00 6.31 12.61
N ALA A 139 -0.20 7.37 12.53
CA ALA A 139 0.88 7.61 13.50
C ALA A 139 0.35 7.76 14.93
N LEU A 140 -0.74 8.49 15.12
CA LEU A 140 -1.41 8.62 16.41
C LEU A 140 -1.96 7.28 16.90
N ARG A 141 -2.61 6.50 16.04
CA ARG A 141 -3.14 5.17 16.37
C ARG A 141 -2.02 4.23 16.84
N GLN A 142 -0.89 4.23 16.15
CA GLN A 142 0.26 3.40 16.56
C GLN A 142 0.88 3.86 17.88
N ALA A 143 0.94 5.16 18.16
CA ALA A 143 1.38 5.67 19.46
C ALA A 143 0.41 5.29 20.59
N ARG A 144 -0.90 5.26 20.32
CA ARG A 144 -1.91 4.73 21.25
C ARG A 144 -1.74 3.24 21.48
N THR A 145 -1.56 2.47 20.42
CA THR A 145 -1.31 1.02 20.49
C THR A 145 -0.01 0.71 21.27
N ALA A 146 0.97 1.59 21.18
CA ALA A 146 2.22 1.50 21.95
C ALA A 146 2.08 1.94 23.41
N GLU A 147 0.91 2.49 23.83
CA GLU A 147 0.64 3.07 25.15
C GLU A 147 1.54 4.27 25.49
N LEU A 148 1.96 5.02 24.47
CA LEU A 148 2.87 6.17 24.62
C LEU A 148 2.15 7.51 24.64
N ILE A 149 0.88 7.54 24.30
CA ILE A 149 -0.01 8.69 24.45
C ILE A 149 -1.35 8.25 25.03
N THR A 150 -1.98 9.11 25.78
CA THR A 150 -3.31 8.91 26.35
C THR A 150 -4.41 9.23 25.32
N PRO A 151 -5.69 8.81 25.54
CA PRO A 151 -6.82 9.19 24.68
C PRO A 151 -6.97 10.72 24.56
N THR A 152 -6.71 11.44 25.63
CA THR A 152 -6.80 12.91 25.68
C THR A 152 -5.72 13.56 24.83
N GLU A 153 -4.47 13.08 24.93
CA GLU A 153 -3.36 13.56 24.10
C GLU A 153 -3.59 13.24 22.61
N GLU A 154 -4.07 12.03 22.31
CA GLU A 154 -4.44 11.67 20.94
C GLU A 154 -5.47 12.65 20.37
N LYS A 155 -6.55 12.93 21.12
CA LYS A 155 -7.59 13.88 20.69
C LYS A 155 -7.02 15.27 20.43
N SER A 156 -6.16 15.76 21.32
CA SER A 156 -5.48 17.04 21.17
C SER A 156 -4.57 17.07 19.93
N LEU A 157 -3.73 16.06 19.75
CA LEU A 157 -2.83 15.96 18.61
C LEU A 157 -3.59 15.79 17.28
N ARG A 158 -4.73 15.09 17.29
CA ARG A 158 -5.58 14.91 16.12
C ARG A 158 -6.19 16.21 15.63
N SER A 159 -6.54 17.12 16.53
CA SER A 159 -7.08 18.46 16.17
C SER A 159 -6.02 19.40 15.60
N CYS A 160 -4.73 19.06 15.72
CA CYS A 160 -3.60 19.85 15.25
C CYS A 160 -2.71 18.99 14.30
N PRO A 161 -3.14 18.71 13.07
CA PRO A 161 -2.32 17.95 12.12
C PRO A 161 -1.02 18.71 11.81
N PRO A 162 0.05 17.97 11.43
CA PRO A 162 1.32 18.58 11.08
C PRO A 162 1.20 19.49 9.86
N THR A 163 1.94 20.57 9.90
CA THR A 163 2.10 21.48 8.76
C THR A 163 3.20 20.99 7.81
N LEU A 164 3.18 21.47 6.58
CA LEU A 164 4.25 21.20 5.62
C LEU A 164 5.62 21.70 6.12
N ALA A 165 5.63 22.81 6.90
CA ALA A 165 6.85 23.34 7.50
C ALA A 165 7.43 22.37 8.54
N GLU A 166 6.60 21.77 9.40
CA GLU A 166 7.04 20.77 10.38
C GLU A 166 7.63 19.52 9.70
N PHE A 167 7.04 19.06 8.59
CA PHE A 167 7.61 17.95 7.83
C PHE A 167 8.99 18.28 7.24
N ARG A 168 9.14 19.49 6.67
CA ARG A 168 10.42 19.95 6.11
C ARG A 168 11.49 20.16 7.19
N ASP A 169 11.09 20.69 8.33
CA ASP A 169 12.00 20.85 9.48
C ASP A 169 12.47 19.48 10.00
N SER A 170 11.57 18.52 10.05
CA SER A 170 11.84 17.16 10.56
C SER A 170 12.75 16.31 9.65
N LEU A 171 12.59 16.38 8.32
CA LEU A 171 13.31 15.56 7.35
C LEU A 171 14.28 16.34 6.45
N GLY A 172 14.17 17.67 6.40
CA GLY A 172 14.88 18.49 5.41
C GLY A 172 14.24 18.51 4.01
N TRP A 173 13.24 17.68 3.77
CA TRP A 173 12.47 17.60 2.51
C TRP A 173 11.02 17.23 2.75
N SER A 174 10.18 17.35 1.73
CA SER A 174 8.81 16.83 1.78
C SER A 174 8.81 15.32 1.50
N PRO A 175 8.03 14.53 2.24
CA PRO A 175 7.91 13.09 1.98
C PRO A 175 7.53 12.83 0.52
N GLN A 176 8.23 11.92 -0.13
CA GLN A 176 7.91 11.52 -1.50
C GLN A 176 6.65 10.65 -1.49
N PRO A 177 5.60 11.02 -2.24
CA PRO A 177 4.39 10.23 -2.27
C PRO A 177 4.66 8.89 -2.97
N ASP A 178 4.08 7.83 -2.43
CA ASP A 178 3.97 6.51 -3.06
C ASP A 178 2.56 6.36 -3.65
N LEU A 179 2.39 5.54 -4.67
CA LEU A 179 1.10 5.29 -5.31
C LEU A 179 0.42 6.58 -5.81
N ASN A 180 1.18 7.50 -6.39
CA ASN A 180 0.73 8.85 -6.75
C ASN A 180 0.42 9.05 -8.23
N THR A 181 0.58 8.02 -9.04
CA THR A 181 0.29 8.02 -10.48
C THR A 181 -0.47 6.76 -10.84
N ILE A 182 -1.19 6.79 -11.96
CA ILE A 182 -1.72 5.56 -12.56
C ILE A 182 -0.54 4.62 -12.78
N ARG A 183 -0.61 3.47 -12.18
CA ARG A 183 0.48 2.48 -12.21
C ARG A 183 -0.10 1.08 -12.30
N ILE A 184 0.48 0.29 -13.16
CA ILE A 184 0.29 -1.16 -13.20
C ILE A 184 1.53 -1.84 -12.60
N PRO A 185 1.37 -3.04 -12.03
CA PRO A 185 2.49 -3.79 -11.49
C PRO A 185 3.55 -4.10 -12.55
N PRO A 186 4.86 -3.94 -12.27
CA PRO A 186 5.92 -4.21 -13.24
C PRO A 186 5.92 -5.63 -13.80
N SER A 187 5.66 -6.63 -12.96
CA SER A 187 5.58 -8.03 -13.40
C SER A 187 4.36 -8.29 -14.29
N PHE A 188 3.22 -7.65 -14.01
CA PHE A 188 2.04 -7.69 -14.87
C PHE A 188 2.34 -7.03 -16.23
N ALA A 189 2.96 -5.85 -16.25
CA ALA A 189 3.38 -5.19 -17.49
C ALA A 189 4.28 -6.09 -18.32
N HIS A 190 5.26 -6.75 -17.69
CA HIS A 190 6.15 -7.69 -18.36
C HIS A 190 5.39 -8.91 -18.93
N ALA A 191 4.43 -9.46 -18.19
CA ALA A 191 3.60 -10.57 -18.65
C ALA A 191 2.73 -10.17 -19.86
N VAL A 192 2.10 -8.98 -19.82
CA VAL A 192 1.33 -8.42 -20.93
C VAL A 192 2.20 -8.27 -22.18
N MET A 193 3.39 -7.69 -22.05
CA MET A 193 4.31 -7.52 -23.18
C MET A 193 4.83 -8.86 -23.73
N THR A 194 5.03 -9.84 -22.84
CA THR A 194 5.43 -11.20 -23.26
C THR A 194 4.31 -11.89 -24.03
N ALA A 195 3.07 -11.82 -23.57
CA ALA A 195 1.90 -12.34 -24.26
C ALA A 195 1.70 -11.69 -25.64
N TYR A 196 1.95 -10.39 -25.72
CA TYR A 196 1.89 -9.67 -27.00
C TYR A 196 2.95 -10.15 -28.01
N ARG A 197 4.21 -10.27 -27.58
CA ARG A 197 5.29 -10.78 -28.44
C ARG A 197 5.02 -12.22 -28.95
N LYS A 198 4.38 -13.03 -28.11
CA LYS A 198 3.98 -14.40 -28.46
C LYS A 198 2.69 -14.47 -29.30
N GLY A 199 2.10 -13.35 -29.71
CA GLY A 199 0.86 -13.34 -30.48
C GLY A 199 -0.39 -13.74 -29.71
N GLN A 200 -0.32 -13.94 -28.40
CA GLN A 200 -1.43 -14.40 -27.56
C GLN A 200 -2.50 -13.31 -27.34
N ILE A 201 -2.11 -12.04 -27.39
CA ILE A 201 -3.01 -10.90 -27.29
C ILE A 201 -2.74 -9.87 -28.39
N THR A 202 -3.76 -9.10 -28.73
CA THR A 202 -3.66 -8.04 -29.75
C THR A 202 -3.04 -6.77 -29.16
N GLY A 203 -2.48 -5.89 -30.03
CA GLY A 203 -1.99 -4.57 -29.61
C GLY A 203 -3.07 -3.73 -28.92
N LYS A 204 -4.31 -3.78 -29.41
CA LYS A 204 -5.45 -3.12 -28.76
C LYS A 204 -5.62 -3.61 -27.32
N ARG A 205 -5.55 -4.93 -27.09
CA ARG A 205 -5.67 -5.52 -25.77
C ARG A 205 -4.51 -5.11 -24.85
N VAL A 206 -3.29 -4.97 -25.39
CA VAL A 206 -2.17 -4.43 -24.62
C VAL A 206 -2.48 -3.01 -24.13
N LEU A 207 -2.92 -2.11 -25.01
CA LEU A 207 -3.22 -0.73 -24.62
C LEU A 207 -4.30 -0.66 -23.52
N GLU A 208 -5.33 -1.50 -23.62
CA GLU A 208 -6.36 -1.63 -22.57
C GLU A 208 -5.75 -2.06 -21.23
N LEU A 209 -4.93 -3.12 -21.24
CA LEU A 209 -4.32 -3.70 -20.01
C LEU A 209 -3.25 -2.78 -19.42
N MET A 210 -2.64 -1.92 -20.21
CA MET A 210 -1.61 -0.97 -19.75
C MET A 210 -2.17 0.30 -19.12
N HIS A 211 -3.51 0.47 -19.08
CA HIS A 211 -4.20 1.56 -18.38
C HIS A 211 -3.59 2.95 -18.63
N GLY A 212 -3.33 3.28 -19.90
CA GLY A 212 -2.77 4.58 -20.31
C GLY A 212 -1.25 4.73 -20.09
N GLN A 213 -0.54 3.68 -19.69
CA GLN A 213 0.94 3.68 -19.65
C GLN A 213 1.56 3.70 -21.06
N LEU A 214 0.82 3.25 -22.07
CA LEU A 214 1.15 3.34 -23.47
C LEU A 214 0.08 4.18 -24.17
N GLY A 215 0.51 5.16 -24.96
CA GLY A 215 -0.39 6.11 -25.61
C GLY A 215 -1.03 5.57 -26.89
N SER A 216 -0.33 4.69 -27.61
CA SER A 216 -0.76 4.20 -28.90
C SER A 216 -0.11 2.88 -29.31
N ALA A 217 -0.60 2.29 -30.40
CA ALA A 217 0.03 1.11 -30.98
C ALA A 217 1.47 1.35 -31.47
N ALA A 218 1.85 2.62 -31.73
CA ALA A 218 3.22 2.97 -32.12
C ALA A 218 4.24 2.80 -30.99
N ASP A 219 3.76 2.75 -29.73
CA ASP A 219 4.61 2.51 -28.56
C ASP A 219 4.93 1.03 -28.37
N LEU A 220 4.27 0.15 -29.14
CA LEU A 220 4.47 -1.27 -29.06
C LEU A 220 5.71 -1.71 -29.88
N PRO A 221 6.53 -2.63 -29.36
CA PRO A 221 7.61 -3.19 -30.14
C PRO A 221 7.04 -3.98 -31.34
N PRO A 222 7.81 -4.07 -32.45
CA PRO A 222 7.42 -4.96 -33.54
C PRO A 222 7.26 -6.38 -33.02
N ARG A 223 6.27 -7.09 -33.53
CA ARG A 223 6.19 -8.54 -33.28
C ARG A 223 7.35 -9.21 -34.00
N PRO A 224 7.97 -10.22 -33.41
CA PRO A 224 8.78 -11.13 -34.20
C PRO A 224 7.87 -11.66 -35.32
N GLU A 225 8.32 -11.51 -36.57
CA GLU A 225 7.66 -12.20 -37.69
C GLU A 225 7.63 -13.67 -37.31
N GLU A 226 6.46 -14.33 -37.47
CA GLU A 226 6.42 -15.77 -37.45
C GLU A 226 7.39 -16.19 -38.56
N ASP A 227 8.52 -16.77 -38.19
CA ASP A 227 9.39 -17.44 -39.17
C ASP A 227 8.48 -18.41 -39.89
N ASP A 228 8.25 -18.15 -41.16
CA ASP A 228 7.62 -19.07 -42.07
C ASP A 228 8.37 -20.43 -41.93
N ALA A 229 7.82 -21.30 -41.11
CA ALA A 229 8.33 -22.66 -41.02
C ALA A 229 8.01 -23.34 -42.36
N PRO A 230 8.98 -23.96 -43.00
CA PRO A 230 8.85 -24.58 -44.28
C PRO A 230 7.84 -25.73 -44.33
#